data_ff1ff8cba98e1b583652c56924f4747d
#
_entry.id   ff1ff8cba98e1b583652c56924f4747d
#
_cell.length_a   1.000
_cell.length_b   1.000
_cell.length_c   1.000
_cell.angle_alpha   90.00
_cell.angle_beta   90.00
_cell.angle_gamma   90.00
#
_symmetry.space_group_name_H-M   'P 1'
#
loop_
_entity.id
_entity.type
_entity.pdbx_description
1 polymer ?
#
loop_
_entity_poly.entity_id
_entity_poly.type
_entity_poly.pdbx_seq_one_letter_code
_entity_poly.pdbx_strand_id
1 'polypeptide(L)'
;PEVLEKLLKALALQIGCEVSYNELAGLVGVSKQTVENYVQLLEKAFIIFRLGPFSRNLRNELKKLRKIYFYDTGIRNALINNFNPFDLRTDVGNLWENFMISERIKYNNSRGLDANMYFWRTTQKQEIDYVEEKGNVLSAFEFKWKKDSFKKPKIFLDAYPGSAIELVNKGSYKKFIGID
;
A
#
# COMPACT_ATOMS: atom_id res chain seq x y z
N PRO A 1 13.67 -14.04 -17.62
CA PRO A 1 12.57 -14.67 -16.86
C PRO A 1 12.93 -14.82 -15.38
N GLU A 2 14.06 -15.42 -15.03
CA GLU A 2 14.43 -15.74 -13.64
C GLU A 2 14.58 -14.52 -12.72
N VAL A 3 15.21 -13.45 -13.20
CA VAL A 3 15.36 -12.20 -12.43
C VAL A 3 14.00 -11.56 -12.11
N LEU A 4 13.09 -11.54 -13.08
CA LEU A 4 11.75 -11.00 -12.89
C LEU A 4 10.94 -11.83 -11.88
N GLU A 5 11.06 -13.14 -11.92
CA GLU A 5 10.41 -14.04 -10.97
C GLU A 5 10.95 -13.83 -9.55
N LYS A 6 12.29 -13.75 -9.38
CA LYS A 6 12.91 -13.43 -8.08
C LYS A 6 12.46 -12.08 -7.55
N LEU A 7 12.37 -11.06 -8.43
CA LEU A 7 11.89 -9.73 -8.05
C LEU A 7 10.43 -9.77 -7.60
N LEU A 8 9.55 -10.44 -8.35
CA LEU A 8 8.15 -10.59 -7.99
C LEU A 8 7.97 -11.30 -6.64
N LYS A 9 8.73 -12.37 -6.37
CA LYS A 9 8.71 -13.06 -5.08
C LYS A 9 9.18 -12.15 -3.95
N ALA A 10 10.26 -11.38 -4.16
CA ALA A 10 10.76 -10.43 -3.18
C ALA A 10 9.72 -9.34 -2.85
N LEU A 11 9.04 -8.80 -3.85
CA LEU A 11 7.96 -7.83 -3.67
C LEU A 11 6.75 -8.45 -2.96
N ALA A 12 6.38 -9.69 -3.29
CA ALA A 12 5.27 -10.40 -2.67
C ALA A 12 5.51 -10.67 -1.17
N LEU A 13 6.76 -10.89 -0.76
CA LEU A 13 7.12 -11.04 0.64
C LEU A 13 7.13 -9.72 1.42
N GLN A 14 7.27 -8.58 0.74
CA GLN A 14 7.39 -7.24 1.33
C GLN A 14 6.12 -6.38 1.17
N ILE A 15 4.95 -6.97 0.88
CA ILE A 15 3.71 -6.20 0.74
C ILE A 15 3.41 -5.40 2.03
N GLY A 16 2.94 -4.15 1.86
CA GLY A 16 2.67 -3.26 2.98
C GLY A 16 3.91 -2.70 3.68
N CYS A 17 5.12 -3.14 3.30
CA CYS A 17 6.38 -2.62 3.81
C CYS A 17 7.00 -1.60 2.86
N GLU A 18 7.84 -0.73 3.40
CA GLU A 18 8.68 0.15 2.59
C GLU A 18 9.71 -0.67 1.80
N VAL A 19 9.86 -0.35 0.53
CA VAL A 19 10.72 -1.08 -0.40
C VAL A 19 11.92 -0.24 -0.82
N SER A 20 13.13 -0.79 -0.67
CA SER A 20 14.37 -0.21 -1.18
C SER A 20 14.79 -0.88 -2.48
N TYR A 21 14.88 -0.10 -3.56
CA TYR A 21 15.35 -0.64 -4.84
C TYR A 21 16.83 -1.05 -4.82
N ASN A 22 17.65 -0.46 -3.94
CA ASN A 22 19.03 -0.89 -3.74
C ASN A 22 19.09 -2.28 -3.09
N GLU A 23 18.26 -2.53 -2.08
CA GLU A 23 18.16 -3.85 -1.43
C GLU A 23 17.64 -4.90 -2.40
N LEU A 24 16.57 -4.59 -3.15
CA LEU A 24 16.05 -5.48 -4.18
C LEU A 24 17.10 -5.79 -5.25
N ALA A 25 17.85 -4.79 -5.70
CA ALA A 25 18.93 -4.96 -6.68
C ALA A 25 19.99 -5.94 -6.18
N GLY A 26 20.42 -5.80 -4.93
CA GLY A 26 21.34 -6.75 -4.28
C GLY A 26 20.74 -8.15 -4.17
N LEU A 27 19.47 -8.26 -3.79
CA LEU A 27 18.80 -9.55 -3.59
C LEU A 27 18.64 -10.34 -4.90
N VAL A 28 18.31 -9.65 -6.01
CA VAL A 28 18.09 -10.31 -7.30
C VAL A 28 19.31 -10.31 -8.22
N GLY A 29 20.40 -9.68 -7.83
CA GLY A 29 21.68 -9.68 -8.57
C GLY A 29 21.67 -8.83 -9.84
N VAL A 30 20.99 -7.66 -9.81
CA VAL A 30 20.93 -6.73 -10.95
C VAL A 30 21.19 -5.31 -10.51
N SER A 31 21.27 -4.37 -11.45
CA SER A 31 21.39 -2.94 -11.12
C SER A 31 20.07 -2.38 -10.56
N LYS A 32 20.19 -1.32 -9.74
CA LYS A 32 19.03 -0.57 -9.27
C LYS A 32 18.15 -0.07 -10.43
N GLN A 33 18.77 0.40 -11.52
CA GLN A 33 18.05 0.84 -12.70
C GLN A 33 17.23 -0.28 -13.33
N THR A 34 17.75 -1.51 -13.34
CA THR A 34 17.01 -2.69 -13.83
C THR A 34 15.79 -2.96 -12.95
N VAL A 35 15.93 -2.86 -11.62
CA VAL A 35 14.79 -3.00 -10.69
C VAL A 35 13.73 -1.93 -10.99
N GLU A 36 14.14 -0.65 -11.15
CA GLU A 36 13.22 0.45 -11.47
C GLU A 36 12.45 0.18 -12.77
N ASN A 37 13.14 -0.28 -13.80
CA ASN A 37 12.52 -0.61 -15.09
C ASN A 37 11.52 -1.77 -14.97
N TYR A 38 11.86 -2.83 -14.24
CA TYR A 38 10.93 -3.95 -14.02
C TYR A 38 9.72 -3.54 -13.19
N VAL A 39 9.90 -2.74 -12.13
CA VAL A 39 8.78 -2.22 -11.34
C VAL A 39 7.84 -1.39 -12.21
N GLN A 40 8.38 -0.50 -13.07
CA GLN A 40 7.57 0.27 -14.02
C GLN A 40 6.82 -0.61 -15.01
N LEU A 41 7.45 -1.69 -15.51
CA LEU A 41 6.82 -2.65 -16.40
C LEU A 41 5.66 -3.37 -15.70
N LEU A 42 5.86 -3.83 -14.47
CA LEU A 42 4.84 -4.51 -13.67
C LEU A 42 3.66 -3.59 -13.32
N GLU A 43 3.91 -2.30 -13.10
CA GLU A 43 2.85 -1.30 -12.92
C GLU A 43 2.03 -1.08 -14.19
N LYS A 44 2.70 -0.92 -15.34
CA LYS A 44 2.03 -0.80 -16.65
C LYS A 44 1.21 -2.06 -17.02
N ALA A 45 1.64 -3.22 -16.53
CA ALA A 45 0.92 -4.48 -16.70
C ALA A 45 -0.20 -4.70 -15.66
N PHE A 46 -0.45 -3.74 -14.77
CA PHE A 46 -1.45 -3.82 -13.69
C PHE A 46 -1.26 -5.04 -12.77
N ILE A 47 -0.03 -5.49 -12.57
CA ILE A 47 0.30 -6.56 -11.62
C ILE A 47 0.48 -5.96 -10.23
N ILE A 48 1.23 -4.85 -10.15
CA ILE A 48 1.50 -4.11 -8.91
C ILE A 48 1.14 -2.63 -9.06
N PHE A 49 1.07 -1.92 -7.93
CA PHE A 49 1.04 -0.47 -7.87
C PHE A 49 1.87 0.05 -6.70
N ARG A 50 2.29 1.31 -6.79
CA ARG A 50 3.06 1.98 -5.74
C ARG A 50 2.21 3.00 -5.00
N LEU A 51 2.40 3.07 -3.67
CA LEU A 51 2.04 4.25 -2.89
C LEU A 51 3.30 5.00 -2.49
N GLY A 52 3.29 6.32 -2.73
CA GLY A 52 4.27 7.24 -2.17
C GLY A 52 3.83 7.79 -0.82
N PRO A 53 4.74 8.42 -0.06
CA PRO A 53 4.39 9.10 1.17
C PRO A 53 3.65 10.42 0.88
N PHE A 54 2.62 10.71 1.66
CA PHE A 54 1.95 12.01 1.63
C PHE A 54 2.82 13.07 2.32
N SER A 55 3.09 14.17 1.63
CA SER A 55 3.79 15.33 2.19
C SER A 55 3.44 16.59 1.41
N ARG A 56 3.18 17.69 2.10
CA ARG A 56 3.03 19.03 1.49
C ARG A 56 4.37 19.62 1.02
N ASN A 57 5.49 19.03 1.40
CA ASN A 57 6.82 19.45 0.95
C ASN A 57 7.33 18.53 -0.15
N LEU A 58 7.25 18.98 -1.41
CA LEU A 58 7.69 18.25 -2.60
C LEU A 58 9.11 17.68 -2.50
N ARG A 59 10.03 18.36 -1.80
CA ARG A 59 11.40 17.83 -1.60
C ARG A 59 11.41 16.56 -0.73
N ASN A 60 10.46 16.42 0.20
CA ASN A 60 10.32 15.22 1.02
C ASN A 60 9.58 14.10 0.27
N GLU A 61 8.66 14.43 -0.63
CA GLU A 61 7.97 13.46 -1.51
C GLU A 61 8.94 12.76 -2.46
N LEU A 62 9.98 13.46 -2.91
CA LEU A 62 11.07 12.89 -3.70
C LEU A 62 11.98 11.96 -2.90
N LYS A 63 11.87 11.94 -1.57
CA LYS A 63 12.53 10.94 -0.74
C LYS A 63 11.82 9.60 -0.94
N LYS A 64 12.42 8.83 -1.69
CA LYS A 64 12.45 7.41 -2.10
C LYS A 64 11.66 6.37 -1.27
N LEU A 65 10.83 6.75 -0.30
CA LEU A 65 9.96 5.85 0.41
C LEU A 65 8.82 5.43 -0.52
N ARG A 66 8.59 4.15 -0.63
CA ARG A 66 7.49 3.60 -1.41
C ARG A 66 7.06 2.28 -0.83
N LYS A 67 5.76 2.06 -0.80
CA LYS A 67 5.17 0.76 -0.56
C LYS A 67 4.68 0.19 -1.87
N ILE A 68 4.83 -1.12 -2.06
CA ILE A 68 4.37 -1.82 -3.27
C ILE A 68 3.29 -2.82 -2.86
N TYR A 69 2.23 -2.84 -3.65
CA TYR A 69 1.07 -3.70 -3.47
C TYR A 69 0.71 -4.40 -4.77
N PHE A 70 -0.01 -5.50 -4.68
CA PHE A 70 -0.53 -6.23 -5.82
C PHE A 70 -2.00 -5.86 -6.07
N TYR A 71 -2.37 -5.72 -7.35
CA TYR A 71 -3.77 -5.55 -7.73
C TYR A 71 -4.62 -6.78 -7.40
N ASP A 72 -3.99 -7.97 -7.41
CA ASP A 72 -4.62 -9.24 -7.09
C ASP A 72 -3.84 -9.96 -5.99
N THR A 73 -4.51 -10.19 -4.84
CA THR A 73 -3.91 -10.89 -3.70
C THR A 73 -3.72 -12.39 -3.95
N GLY A 74 -4.45 -12.97 -4.90
CA GLY A 74 -4.27 -14.36 -5.35
C GLY A 74 -2.94 -14.55 -6.08
N ILE A 75 -2.59 -13.63 -7.00
CA ILE A 75 -1.28 -13.61 -7.67
C ILE A 75 -0.16 -13.51 -6.62
N ARG A 76 -0.29 -12.57 -5.67
CA ARG A 76 0.67 -12.43 -4.57
C ARG A 76 0.83 -13.73 -3.78
N ASN A 77 -0.27 -14.38 -3.41
CA ASN A 77 -0.24 -15.63 -2.65
C ASN A 77 0.39 -16.78 -3.45
N ALA A 78 0.11 -16.85 -4.75
CA ALA A 78 0.73 -17.84 -5.65
C ALA A 78 2.26 -17.66 -5.72
N LEU A 79 2.75 -16.42 -5.82
CA LEU A 79 4.19 -16.13 -5.88
C LEU A 79 4.97 -16.62 -4.66
N ILE A 80 4.35 -16.61 -3.47
CA ILE A 80 4.96 -17.09 -2.23
C ILE A 80 4.46 -18.48 -1.81
N ASN A 81 3.64 -19.12 -2.65
CA ASN A 81 3.04 -20.42 -2.39
C ASN A 81 2.32 -20.51 -1.04
N ASN A 82 1.55 -19.48 -0.68
CA ASN A 82 0.86 -19.41 0.60
C ASN A 82 -0.65 -19.20 0.42
N PHE A 83 -1.40 -20.30 0.36
CA PHE A 83 -2.87 -20.32 0.37
C PHE A 83 -3.45 -20.87 1.68
N ASN A 84 -2.67 -20.85 2.75
CA ASN A 84 -3.11 -21.30 4.06
C ASN A 84 -4.33 -20.50 4.54
N PRO A 85 -5.22 -21.12 5.35
CA PRO A 85 -6.27 -20.40 6.08
C PRO A 85 -5.72 -19.25 6.92
N PHE A 86 -6.53 -18.21 7.15
CA PHE A 86 -6.10 -16.98 7.82
C PHE A 86 -5.57 -17.17 9.25
N ASP A 87 -6.07 -18.18 9.95
CA ASP A 87 -5.62 -18.53 11.30
C ASP A 87 -4.21 -19.14 11.35
N LEU A 88 -3.75 -19.69 10.25
CA LEU A 88 -2.39 -20.24 10.08
C LEU A 88 -1.41 -19.27 9.44
N ARG A 89 -1.83 -18.02 9.15
CA ARG A 89 -1.00 -17.02 8.47
C ARG A 89 -0.51 -15.95 9.44
N THR A 90 0.75 -15.55 9.28
CA THR A 90 1.37 -14.44 10.02
C THR A 90 1.24 -13.09 9.31
N ASP A 91 0.91 -13.09 8.02
CA ASP A 91 0.88 -11.92 7.15
C ASP A 91 -0.54 -11.38 6.88
N VAL A 92 -1.54 -11.81 7.66
CA VAL A 92 -2.95 -11.44 7.46
C VAL A 92 -3.16 -9.92 7.48
N GLY A 93 -2.44 -9.20 8.34
CA GLY A 93 -2.51 -7.73 8.40
C GLY A 93 -2.11 -7.06 7.09
N ASN A 94 -0.94 -7.41 6.56
CA ASN A 94 -0.42 -6.88 5.30
C ASN A 94 -1.28 -7.31 4.10
N LEU A 95 -1.80 -8.54 4.12
CA LEU A 95 -2.70 -9.04 3.09
C LEU A 95 -4.02 -8.27 3.09
N TRP A 96 -4.56 -7.97 4.28
CA TRP A 96 -5.76 -7.17 4.46
C TRP A 96 -5.56 -5.74 3.97
N GLU A 97 -4.46 -5.09 4.35
CA GLU A 97 -4.07 -3.76 3.86
C GLU A 97 -3.98 -3.75 2.33
N ASN A 98 -3.27 -4.71 1.73
CA ASN A 98 -3.18 -4.82 0.27
C ASN A 98 -4.56 -4.97 -0.38
N PHE A 99 -5.42 -5.85 0.15
CA PHE A 99 -6.77 -6.07 -0.38
C PHE A 99 -7.60 -4.78 -0.29
N MET A 100 -7.60 -4.10 0.85
CA MET A 100 -8.36 -2.86 1.03
C MET A 100 -7.94 -1.78 0.05
N ILE A 101 -6.64 -1.55 -0.12
CA ILE A 101 -6.13 -0.51 -1.02
C ILE A 101 -6.41 -0.87 -2.48
N SER A 102 -6.17 -2.13 -2.88
CA SER A 102 -6.43 -2.55 -4.26
C SER A 102 -7.91 -2.45 -4.64
N GLU A 103 -8.83 -2.86 -3.77
CA GLU A 103 -10.27 -2.74 -4.01
C GLU A 103 -10.73 -1.29 -4.01
N ARG A 104 -10.15 -0.43 -3.16
CA ARG A 104 -10.45 1.01 -3.17
C ARG A 104 -10.02 1.67 -4.47
N ILE A 105 -8.85 1.33 -5.00
CA ILE A 105 -8.37 1.82 -6.31
C ILE A 105 -9.35 1.40 -7.43
N LYS A 106 -9.75 0.14 -7.45
CA LYS A 106 -10.71 -0.38 -8.44
C LYS A 106 -12.05 0.33 -8.33
N TYR A 107 -12.55 0.54 -7.10
CA TYR A 107 -13.78 1.29 -6.85
C TYR A 107 -13.67 2.74 -7.37
N ASN A 108 -12.61 3.45 -7.00
CA ASN A 108 -12.40 4.84 -7.46
C ASN A 108 -12.36 4.90 -8.99
N ASN A 109 -11.58 4.03 -9.64
CA ASN A 109 -11.47 3.98 -11.09
C ASN A 109 -12.82 3.66 -11.78
N SER A 110 -13.59 2.70 -11.25
CA SER A 110 -14.89 2.32 -11.82
C SER A 110 -15.94 3.41 -11.71
N ARG A 111 -15.79 4.34 -10.76
CA ARG A 111 -16.68 5.49 -10.54
C ARG A 111 -16.16 6.79 -11.14
N GLY A 112 -15.00 6.77 -11.80
CA GLY A 112 -14.36 7.98 -12.31
C GLY A 112 -13.99 8.97 -11.20
N LEU A 113 -13.70 8.47 -10.00
CA LEU A 113 -13.33 9.30 -8.86
C LEU A 113 -11.84 9.59 -8.94
N ASP A 114 -11.49 10.83 -9.24
CA ASP A 114 -10.10 11.28 -9.26
C ASP A 114 -9.64 11.58 -7.83
N ALA A 115 -8.75 10.74 -7.31
CA ALA A 115 -8.18 10.85 -5.98
C ALA A 115 -6.68 10.51 -6.04
N ASN A 116 -5.85 11.39 -5.51
CA ASN A 116 -4.45 11.07 -5.28
C ASN A 116 -4.33 10.17 -4.05
N MET A 117 -3.46 9.18 -4.12
CA MET A 117 -3.35 8.12 -3.13
C MET A 117 -1.94 8.02 -2.57
N TYR A 118 -1.85 7.92 -1.26
CA TYR A 118 -0.60 7.93 -0.51
C TYR A 118 -0.69 7.04 0.73
N PHE A 119 0.44 6.76 1.35
CA PHE A 119 0.49 6.46 2.79
C PHE A 119 1.08 7.67 3.53
N TRP A 120 0.95 7.71 4.86
CA TRP A 120 1.59 8.77 5.63
C TRP A 120 2.47 8.19 6.73
N ARG A 121 3.65 8.79 6.92
CA ARG A 121 4.60 8.35 7.94
C ARG A 121 5.47 9.49 8.42
N THR A 122 5.80 9.47 9.73
CA THR A 122 6.76 10.37 10.35
C THR A 122 8.13 9.71 10.52
N THR A 123 9.16 10.52 10.77
CA THR A 123 10.50 10.04 11.17
C THR A 123 10.47 9.23 12.48
N GLN A 124 9.47 9.48 13.34
CA GLN A 124 9.23 8.74 14.58
C GLN A 124 8.42 7.46 14.38
N LYS A 125 8.25 7.02 13.13
CA LYS A 125 7.54 5.80 12.74
C LYS A 125 6.04 5.78 13.09
N GLN A 126 5.40 6.94 13.30
CA GLN A 126 3.94 6.99 13.27
C GLN A 126 3.49 6.86 11.82
N GLU A 127 2.48 6.06 11.57
CA GLU A 127 2.05 5.71 10.22
C GLU A 127 0.52 5.72 10.11
N ILE A 128 0.04 6.00 8.90
CA ILE A 128 -1.33 5.77 8.45
C ILE A 128 -1.23 4.99 7.14
N ASP A 129 -1.95 3.88 7.07
CA ASP A 129 -1.83 2.90 5.99
C ASP A 129 -2.21 3.50 4.64
N TYR A 130 -3.25 4.36 4.59
CA TYR A 130 -3.77 4.90 3.35
C TYR A 130 -4.35 6.31 3.51
N VAL A 131 -4.02 7.21 2.60
CA VAL A 131 -4.52 8.59 2.56
C VAL A 131 -5.02 8.88 1.15
N GLU A 132 -6.26 9.34 1.04
CA GLU A 132 -6.83 9.89 -0.19
C GLU A 132 -6.86 11.41 -0.12
N GLU A 133 -6.40 12.07 -1.18
CA GLU A 133 -6.59 13.49 -1.40
C GLU A 133 -7.54 13.70 -2.57
N LYS A 134 -8.68 14.33 -2.29
CA LYS A 134 -9.67 14.76 -3.27
C LYS A 134 -9.85 16.27 -3.19
N GLY A 135 -9.41 16.99 -4.21
CA GLY A 135 -9.32 18.43 -4.14
C GLY A 135 -8.39 18.81 -2.98
N ASN A 136 -8.89 19.57 -1.99
CA ASN A 136 -8.13 19.97 -0.80
C ASN A 136 -8.53 19.17 0.46
N VAL A 137 -9.31 18.10 0.30
CA VAL A 137 -9.79 17.27 1.43
C VAL A 137 -8.94 16.03 1.54
N LEU A 138 -8.42 15.76 2.74
CA LEU A 138 -7.68 14.56 3.08
C LEU A 138 -8.56 13.62 3.89
N SER A 139 -8.69 12.40 3.41
CA SER A 139 -9.31 11.28 4.12
C SER A 139 -8.25 10.22 4.37
N ALA A 140 -8.06 9.84 5.61
CA ALA A 140 -7.03 8.90 6.03
C ALA A 140 -7.68 7.63 6.59
N PHE A 141 -7.07 6.47 6.36
CA PHE A 141 -7.63 5.18 6.71
C PHE A 141 -6.55 4.29 7.32
N GLU A 142 -6.92 3.66 8.42
CA GLU A 142 -6.13 2.64 9.10
C GLU A 142 -6.81 1.28 8.93
N PHE A 143 -6.08 0.25 8.53
CA PHE A 143 -6.63 -1.06 8.25
C PHE A 143 -6.31 -2.06 9.36
N LYS A 144 -7.33 -2.63 10.00
CA LYS A 144 -7.14 -3.65 11.04
C LYS A 144 -8.03 -4.86 10.79
N TRP A 145 -7.41 -6.04 10.71
CA TRP A 145 -8.15 -7.28 10.48
C TRP A 145 -9.07 -7.67 11.65
N LYS A 146 -8.56 -7.55 12.89
CA LYS A 146 -9.26 -8.03 14.10
C LYS A 146 -9.57 -6.94 15.13
N LYS A 147 -9.03 -5.73 14.97
CA LYS A 147 -9.19 -4.67 15.99
C LYS A 147 -10.31 -3.72 15.62
N ASP A 148 -11.07 -3.31 16.63
CA ASP A 148 -12.16 -2.33 16.50
C ASP A 148 -11.76 -0.93 16.96
N SER A 149 -10.50 -0.75 17.35
CA SER A 149 -9.96 0.54 17.77
C SER A 149 -8.46 0.65 17.43
N PHE A 150 -8.01 1.87 17.27
CA PHE A 150 -6.60 2.23 17.16
C PHE A 150 -6.35 3.64 17.68
N LYS A 151 -5.09 3.94 18.02
CA LYS A 151 -4.71 5.27 18.47
C LYS A 151 -4.44 6.17 17.26
N LYS A 152 -5.33 7.14 17.02
CA LYS A 152 -5.18 8.10 15.92
C LYS A 152 -3.93 8.97 16.12
N PRO A 153 -3.05 9.09 15.11
CA PRO A 153 -1.89 9.97 15.19
C PRO A 153 -2.30 11.43 15.28
N LYS A 154 -2.18 12.04 16.46
CA LYS A 154 -2.49 13.46 16.66
C LYS A 154 -1.67 14.37 15.76
N ILE A 155 -0.39 14.03 15.55
CA ILE A 155 0.51 14.80 14.67
C ILE A 155 -0.06 14.94 13.25
N PHE A 156 -0.75 13.91 12.73
CA PHE A 156 -1.41 14.02 11.43
C PHE A 156 -2.56 15.02 11.46
N LEU A 157 -3.44 14.92 12.45
CA LEU A 157 -4.61 15.80 12.58
C LEU A 157 -4.20 17.26 12.81
N ASP A 158 -3.15 17.48 13.59
CA ASP A 158 -2.61 18.83 13.87
C ASP A 158 -1.93 19.42 12.62
N ALA A 159 -1.23 18.58 11.83
CA ALA A 159 -0.56 19.02 10.61
C ALA A 159 -1.53 19.27 9.43
N TYR A 160 -2.69 18.60 9.43
CA TYR A 160 -3.68 18.68 8.36
C TYR A 160 -5.09 18.95 8.94
N PRO A 161 -5.37 20.19 9.40
CA PRO A 161 -6.68 20.54 9.92
C PRO A 161 -7.80 20.27 8.92
N GLY A 162 -8.92 19.72 9.37
CA GLY A 162 -10.03 19.32 8.52
C GLY A 162 -9.92 17.91 7.91
N SER A 163 -8.80 17.21 8.14
CA SER A 163 -8.67 15.79 7.78
C SER A 163 -9.43 14.88 8.76
N ALA A 164 -9.85 13.72 8.28
CA ALA A 164 -10.45 12.66 9.09
C ALA A 164 -9.60 11.40 9.04
N ILE A 165 -9.55 10.65 10.15
CA ILE A 165 -8.93 9.32 10.18
C ILE A 165 -10.01 8.30 10.57
N GLU A 166 -10.24 7.31 9.70
CA GLU A 166 -11.20 6.25 9.90
C GLU A 166 -10.50 4.89 10.06
N LEU A 167 -11.08 4.04 10.90
CA LEU A 167 -10.68 2.64 11.02
C LEU A 167 -11.53 1.81 10.05
N VAL A 168 -10.87 1.02 9.21
CA VAL A 168 -11.51 0.05 8.34
C VAL A 168 -11.17 -1.36 8.81
N ASN A 169 -12.20 -2.09 9.21
CA ASN A 169 -12.10 -3.46 9.68
C ASN A 169 -13.14 -4.37 8.98
N LYS A 170 -13.27 -5.61 9.42
CA LYS A 170 -14.24 -6.57 8.85
C LYS A 170 -15.70 -6.08 8.88
N GLY A 171 -16.07 -5.23 9.83
CA GLY A 171 -17.43 -4.71 9.97
C GLY A 171 -17.73 -3.52 9.06
N SER A 172 -16.69 -2.75 8.66
CA SER A 172 -16.85 -1.48 7.94
C SER A 172 -16.30 -1.48 6.50
N TYR A 173 -15.55 -2.52 6.11
CA TYR A 173 -14.82 -2.53 4.83
C TYR A 173 -15.72 -2.43 3.59
N LYS A 174 -16.92 -3.00 3.63
CA LYS A 174 -17.85 -2.97 2.48
C LYS A 174 -18.14 -1.53 2.06
N LYS A 175 -18.50 -0.69 3.02
CA LYS A 175 -18.71 0.76 2.79
C LYS A 175 -17.45 1.42 2.19
N PHE A 176 -16.26 1.07 2.69
CA PHE A 176 -14.99 1.63 2.22
C PHE A 176 -14.71 1.29 0.74
N ILE A 177 -15.00 0.06 0.32
CA ILE A 177 -14.79 -0.39 -1.07
C ILE A 177 -16.05 -0.27 -1.95
N GLY A 178 -17.13 0.36 -1.43
CA GLY A 178 -18.35 0.66 -2.19
C GLY A 178 -19.21 -0.56 -2.53
N ILE A 179 -19.21 -1.56 -1.67
CA ILE A 179 -20.13 -2.71 -1.72
C ILE A 179 -21.21 -2.47 -0.65
N ASP A 180 -22.44 -2.22 -1.09
CA ASP A 180 -23.64 -2.08 -0.23
C ASP A 180 -24.23 -3.45 0.10
#